data_e56ccd87a3a4fcb90c22feb636e63bd9
#
_entry.id   e56ccd87a3a4fcb90c22feb636e63bd9
#
_cell.length_a   1.000
_cell.length_b   1.000
_cell.length_c   1.000
_cell.angle_alpha   90.00
_cell.angle_beta   90.00
_cell.angle_gamma   90.00
#
_symmetry.space_group_name_H-M   'P 1'
#
loop_
_entity.id
_entity.type
_entity.pdbx_description
1 polymer ?
#
loop_
_entity_poly.entity_id
_entity_poly.type
_entity_poly.pdbx_seq_one_letter_code
_entity_poly.pdbx_strand_id
1 'polypeptide(L)'
;VKRLGPADAGEVLTLQRAAYVTEARAHGDLDLPPLLETLDETRAALASVLSWGIREAGRLVASVRLTVTGEVGVIGRLVVAPDRQGAGLGGGLLRFAESAAPAEVTVFRLFTGANSVGPLHLYAKHGYRETHRTPENNHELVHLEKARVHPPGRVR
;
A
#
# COMPACT_ATOMS: atom_id res chain seq x y z
N VAL A 1 -12.23 -0.91 9.07
CA VAL A 1 -11.34 -1.64 8.15
C VAL A 1 -11.80 -3.08 8.06
N LYS A 2 -11.92 -3.58 6.85
CA LYS A 2 -12.35 -4.97 6.61
C LYS A 2 -11.41 -5.68 5.66
N ARG A 3 -11.32 -6.99 5.80
CA ARG A 3 -10.58 -7.84 4.90
C ARG A 3 -11.23 -7.83 3.51
N LEU A 4 -10.40 -7.68 2.48
CA LEU A 4 -10.82 -7.77 1.08
C LEU A 4 -10.48 -9.15 0.53
N GLY A 5 -11.33 -9.64 -0.37
CA GLY A 5 -11.15 -10.92 -1.03
C GLY A 5 -11.41 -10.82 -2.53
N PRO A 6 -11.34 -11.95 -3.27
CA PRO A 6 -11.50 -11.96 -4.73
C PRO A 6 -12.80 -11.33 -5.23
N ALA A 7 -13.88 -11.40 -4.46
CA ALA A 7 -15.14 -10.77 -4.83
C ALA A 7 -15.06 -9.24 -4.90
N ASP A 8 -14.07 -8.64 -4.26
CA ASP A 8 -13.86 -7.19 -4.25
C ASP A 8 -12.98 -6.70 -5.39
N ALA A 9 -12.49 -7.60 -6.26
CA ALA A 9 -11.46 -7.28 -7.26
C ALA A 9 -11.84 -6.12 -8.19
N GLY A 10 -13.09 -6.07 -8.63
CA GLY A 10 -13.54 -4.99 -9.52
C GLY A 10 -13.45 -3.62 -8.87
N GLU A 11 -13.92 -3.51 -7.64
CA GLU A 11 -13.84 -2.25 -6.89
C GLU A 11 -12.39 -1.87 -6.56
N VAL A 12 -11.58 -2.85 -6.16
CA VAL A 12 -10.16 -2.62 -5.86
C VAL A 12 -9.43 -2.10 -7.08
N LEU A 13 -9.61 -2.73 -8.23
CA LEU A 13 -8.95 -2.31 -9.46
C LEU A 13 -9.39 -0.91 -9.90
N THR A 14 -10.69 -0.60 -9.82
CA THR A 14 -11.21 0.72 -10.15
C THR A 14 -10.60 1.80 -9.25
N LEU A 15 -10.58 1.56 -7.94
CA LEU A 15 -9.97 2.46 -6.97
C LEU A 15 -8.47 2.64 -7.25
N GLN A 16 -7.76 1.55 -7.47
CA GLN A 16 -6.32 1.54 -7.74
C GLN A 16 -5.97 2.39 -8.97
N ARG A 17 -6.69 2.19 -10.07
CA ARG A 17 -6.46 2.95 -11.30
C ARG A 17 -6.72 4.44 -11.09
N ALA A 18 -7.79 4.80 -10.41
CA ALA A 18 -8.10 6.21 -10.13
C ALA A 18 -7.01 6.85 -9.26
N ALA A 19 -6.56 6.15 -8.23
CA ALA A 19 -5.57 6.69 -7.29
C ALA A 19 -4.18 6.83 -7.91
N TYR A 20 -3.76 5.89 -8.77
CA TYR A 20 -2.42 5.91 -9.37
C TYR A 20 -2.26 6.89 -10.53
N VAL A 21 -3.31 7.57 -10.96
CA VAL A 21 -3.19 8.63 -11.99
C VAL A 21 -2.26 9.74 -11.51
N THR A 22 -2.29 10.10 -10.25
CA THR A 22 -1.41 11.12 -9.69
C THR A 22 0.06 10.72 -9.82
N GLU A 23 0.39 9.47 -9.47
CA GLU A 23 1.75 8.93 -9.59
C GLU A 23 2.20 8.86 -11.05
N ALA A 24 1.30 8.43 -11.94
CA ALA A 24 1.59 8.38 -13.37
C ALA A 24 1.94 9.76 -13.92
N ARG A 25 1.19 10.78 -13.52
CA ARG A 25 1.45 12.16 -13.93
C ARG A 25 2.75 12.71 -13.34
N ALA A 26 3.03 12.41 -12.08
CA ALA A 26 4.25 12.86 -11.40
C ALA A 26 5.53 12.28 -12.04
N HIS A 27 5.45 11.09 -12.61
CA HIS A 27 6.60 10.38 -13.18
C HIS A 27 6.59 10.35 -14.71
N GLY A 28 5.54 10.88 -15.36
CA GLY A 28 5.40 10.83 -16.81
C GLY A 28 5.35 9.39 -17.34
N ASP A 29 4.77 8.47 -16.57
CA ASP A 29 4.76 7.04 -16.88
C ASP A 29 3.37 6.46 -16.71
N LEU A 30 2.71 6.14 -17.83
CA LEU A 30 1.40 5.49 -17.83
C LEU A 30 1.50 3.97 -17.68
N ASP A 31 2.71 3.42 -17.69
CA ASP A 31 2.97 1.98 -17.61
C ASP A 31 3.37 1.54 -16.20
N LEU A 32 2.97 2.28 -15.19
CA LEU A 32 3.16 1.86 -13.80
C LEU A 32 2.42 0.53 -13.56
N PRO A 33 3.05 -0.45 -12.90
CA PRO A 33 2.42 -1.76 -12.68
C PRO A 33 1.00 -1.71 -12.12
N PRO A 34 0.66 -0.83 -11.16
CA PRO A 34 -0.72 -0.74 -10.68
C PRO A 34 -1.74 -0.32 -11.74
N LEU A 35 -1.32 0.42 -12.76
CA LEU A 35 -2.20 0.82 -13.87
C LEU A 35 -2.35 -0.27 -14.92
N LEU A 36 -1.35 -1.15 -15.07
CA LEU A 36 -1.36 -2.25 -16.04
C LEU A 36 -2.01 -3.51 -15.48
N GLU A 37 -2.16 -3.62 -14.18
CA GLU A 37 -2.75 -4.80 -13.55
C GLU A 37 -4.14 -5.07 -14.11
N THR A 38 -4.38 -6.32 -14.51
CA THR A 38 -5.68 -6.74 -15.03
C THR A 38 -6.63 -7.15 -13.90
N LEU A 39 -7.92 -7.28 -14.25
CA LEU A 39 -8.92 -7.75 -13.28
C LEU A 39 -8.58 -9.16 -12.77
N ASP A 40 -8.13 -10.05 -13.67
CA ASP A 40 -7.76 -11.42 -13.27
C ASP A 40 -6.55 -11.42 -12.35
N GLU A 41 -5.55 -10.58 -12.63
CA GLU A 41 -4.38 -10.41 -11.75
C GLU A 41 -4.77 -9.85 -10.39
N THR A 42 -5.66 -8.87 -10.35
CA THR A 42 -6.17 -8.30 -9.09
C THR A 42 -6.92 -9.35 -8.29
N ARG A 43 -7.77 -10.14 -8.96
CA ARG A 43 -8.51 -11.23 -8.30
C ARG A 43 -7.57 -12.28 -7.72
N ALA A 44 -6.56 -12.67 -8.47
CA ALA A 44 -5.55 -13.62 -8.00
C ALA A 44 -4.76 -13.07 -6.80
N ALA A 45 -4.38 -11.80 -6.84
CA ALA A 45 -3.70 -11.15 -5.72
C ALA A 45 -4.55 -11.16 -4.45
N LEU A 46 -5.84 -10.81 -4.56
CA LEU A 46 -6.75 -10.80 -3.42
C LEU A 46 -7.01 -12.20 -2.85
N ALA A 47 -6.81 -13.25 -3.64
CA ALA A 47 -6.91 -14.63 -3.18
C ALA A 47 -5.65 -15.10 -2.42
N SER A 48 -4.49 -14.53 -2.70
CA SER A 48 -3.19 -15.04 -2.23
C SER A 48 -2.46 -14.13 -1.25
N VAL A 49 -2.74 -12.83 -1.23
CA VAL A 49 -2.09 -11.90 -0.30
C VAL A 49 -3.11 -11.28 0.66
N LEU A 50 -2.63 -10.82 1.80
CA LEU A 50 -3.48 -10.12 2.76
C LEU A 50 -3.85 -8.74 2.20
N SER A 51 -5.13 -8.41 2.24
CA SER A 51 -5.63 -7.12 1.76
C SER A 51 -6.75 -6.62 2.65
N TRP A 52 -6.76 -5.32 2.89
CA TRP A 52 -7.78 -4.66 3.70
C TRP A 52 -8.24 -3.38 3.01
N GLY A 53 -9.45 -2.97 3.33
CA GLY A 53 -10.00 -1.76 2.78
C GLY A 53 -10.95 -1.04 3.74
N ILE A 54 -11.27 0.18 3.37
CA ILE A 54 -12.22 1.03 4.08
C ILE A 54 -13.34 1.37 3.12
N ARG A 55 -14.58 1.19 3.58
CA ARG A 55 -15.76 1.61 2.83
C ARG A 55 -16.46 2.75 3.55
N GLU A 56 -16.97 3.69 2.79
CA GLU A 56 -17.81 4.78 3.26
C GLU A 56 -19.08 4.80 2.41
N ALA A 57 -20.24 4.67 3.05
CA ALA A 57 -21.53 4.61 2.37
C ALA A 57 -21.55 3.55 1.25
N GLY A 58 -20.95 2.40 1.50
CA GLY A 58 -20.89 1.28 0.56
C GLY A 58 -19.82 1.38 -0.52
N ARG A 59 -19.09 2.49 -0.61
CA ARG A 59 -18.04 2.69 -1.61
C ARG A 59 -16.67 2.39 -1.02
N LEU A 60 -15.86 1.60 -1.73
CA LEU A 60 -14.46 1.37 -1.34
C LEU A 60 -13.65 2.65 -1.60
N VAL A 61 -13.09 3.23 -0.54
CA VAL A 61 -12.37 4.50 -0.60
C VAL A 61 -10.88 4.38 -0.29
N ALA A 62 -10.45 3.25 0.26
CA ALA A 62 -9.03 2.99 0.51
C ALA A 62 -8.77 1.49 0.52
N SER A 63 -7.58 1.09 0.10
CA SER A 63 -7.16 -0.32 0.14
C SER A 63 -5.65 -0.43 0.29
N VAL A 64 -5.19 -1.60 0.76
CA VAL A 64 -3.77 -1.89 0.96
C VAL A 64 -3.55 -3.40 0.87
N ARG A 65 -2.35 -3.81 0.42
CA ARG A 65 -1.91 -5.21 0.41
C ARG A 65 -0.73 -5.39 1.35
N LEU A 66 -0.63 -6.59 1.92
CA LEU A 66 0.53 -7.02 2.70
C LEU A 66 0.95 -8.39 2.21
N THR A 67 2.18 -8.49 1.70
CA THR A 67 2.79 -9.76 1.32
C THR A 67 3.81 -10.13 2.38
N VAL A 68 3.72 -11.36 2.91
CA VAL A 68 4.60 -11.82 3.99
C VAL A 68 5.57 -12.86 3.45
N THR A 69 6.86 -12.63 3.68
CA THR A 69 7.93 -13.57 3.34
C THR A 69 8.86 -13.67 4.56
N GLY A 70 8.77 -14.79 5.29
CA GLY A 70 9.54 -14.93 6.52
C GLY A 70 9.19 -13.85 7.54
N GLU A 71 10.20 -13.09 7.96
CA GLU A 71 10.04 -12.00 8.93
C GLU A 71 9.72 -10.65 8.27
N VAL A 72 9.60 -10.59 6.96
CA VAL A 72 9.40 -9.36 6.21
C VAL A 72 7.95 -9.25 5.75
N GLY A 73 7.31 -8.13 6.09
CA GLY A 73 6.02 -7.74 5.54
C GLY A 73 6.22 -6.63 4.51
N VAL A 74 5.83 -6.89 3.27
CA VAL A 74 5.91 -5.90 2.20
C VAL A 74 4.53 -5.27 2.02
N ILE A 75 4.45 -3.98 2.28
CA ILE A 75 3.22 -3.21 2.10
C ILE A 75 3.21 -2.67 0.67
N GLY A 76 2.10 -2.88 -0.01
CA GLY A 76 1.94 -2.43 -1.38
C GLY A 76 0.51 -2.00 -1.68
N ARG A 77 0.35 -1.34 -2.82
CA ARG A 77 -0.95 -0.89 -3.31
C ARG A 77 -1.76 -0.12 -2.26
N LEU A 78 -1.08 0.71 -1.45
CA LEU A 78 -1.77 1.61 -0.52
C LEU A 78 -2.34 2.78 -1.31
N VAL A 79 -3.64 2.83 -1.40
CA VAL A 79 -4.34 3.84 -2.19
C VAL A 79 -5.52 4.43 -1.43
N VAL A 80 -5.81 5.69 -1.70
CA VAL A 80 -6.99 6.40 -1.20
C VAL A 80 -7.67 7.06 -2.40
N ALA A 81 -9.00 6.98 -2.45
CA ALA A 81 -9.77 7.61 -3.52
C ALA A 81 -9.41 9.10 -3.65
N PRO A 82 -9.29 9.64 -4.87
CA PRO A 82 -8.88 11.03 -5.07
C PRO A 82 -9.71 12.06 -4.29
N ASP A 83 -11.00 11.82 -4.12
CA ASP A 83 -11.90 12.72 -3.39
C ASP A 83 -11.86 12.52 -1.87
N ARG A 84 -11.08 11.58 -1.36
CA ARG A 84 -10.97 11.29 0.08
C ARG A 84 -9.55 11.43 0.61
N GLN A 85 -8.64 11.95 -0.17
CA GLN A 85 -7.27 12.20 0.27
C GLN A 85 -7.23 13.37 1.27
N GLY A 86 -6.24 13.36 2.16
CA GLY A 86 -6.08 14.39 3.18
C GLY A 86 -6.94 14.20 4.43
N ALA A 87 -7.69 13.10 4.56
CA ALA A 87 -8.53 12.82 5.72
C ALA A 87 -7.91 11.78 6.68
N GLY A 88 -6.66 11.38 6.45
CA GLY A 88 -5.96 10.42 7.32
C GLY A 88 -6.25 8.95 7.06
N LEU A 89 -7.00 8.63 6.00
CA LEU A 89 -7.36 7.24 5.70
C LEU A 89 -6.15 6.38 5.37
N GLY A 90 -5.21 6.91 4.58
CA GLY A 90 -3.99 6.19 4.20
C GLY A 90 -3.13 5.83 5.41
N GLY A 91 -2.90 6.78 6.31
CA GLY A 91 -2.14 6.54 7.53
C GLY A 91 -2.83 5.55 8.47
N GLY A 92 -4.14 5.65 8.60
CA GLY A 92 -4.93 4.71 9.40
C GLY A 92 -4.86 3.29 8.88
N LEU A 93 -4.96 3.13 7.55
CA LEU A 93 -4.91 1.82 6.92
C LEU A 93 -3.50 1.22 6.97
N LEU A 94 -2.47 2.05 6.83
CA LEU A 94 -1.07 1.64 6.99
C LEU A 94 -0.83 1.07 8.40
N ARG A 95 -1.25 1.79 9.43
CA ARG A 95 -1.12 1.33 10.82
C ARG A 95 -1.90 0.05 11.06
N PHE A 96 -3.09 -0.07 10.47
CA PHE A 96 -3.88 -1.29 10.58
C PHE A 96 -3.15 -2.49 9.98
N ALA A 97 -2.59 -2.35 8.77
CA ALA A 97 -1.85 -3.43 8.12
C ALA A 97 -0.64 -3.87 8.95
N GLU A 98 0.10 -2.91 9.52
CA GLU A 98 1.22 -3.21 10.42
C GLU A 98 0.76 -4.00 11.65
N SER A 99 -0.36 -3.58 12.23
CA SER A 99 -0.91 -4.22 13.42
C SER A 99 -1.45 -5.62 13.14
N ALA A 100 -2.08 -5.80 11.98
CA ALA A 100 -2.71 -7.06 11.57
C ALA A 100 -1.73 -8.08 10.98
N ALA A 101 -0.49 -7.69 10.72
CA ALA A 101 0.53 -8.59 10.18
C ALA A 101 0.78 -9.77 11.12
N PRO A 102 1.06 -10.97 10.57
CA PRO A 102 1.41 -12.14 11.39
C PRO A 102 2.53 -11.85 12.39
N ALA A 103 2.53 -12.55 13.50
CA ALA A 103 3.47 -12.32 14.60
C ALA A 103 4.95 -12.50 14.20
N GLU A 104 5.21 -13.30 13.18
CA GLU A 104 6.56 -13.55 12.66
C GLU A 104 7.17 -12.33 11.98
N VAL A 105 6.35 -11.40 11.52
CA VAL A 105 6.85 -10.20 10.84
C VAL A 105 7.52 -9.26 11.84
N THR A 106 8.79 -8.95 11.59
CA THR A 106 9.60 -8.07 12.43
C THR A 106 10.00 -6.77 11.72
N VAL A 107 9.86 -6.72 10.40
CA VAL A 107 10.20 -5.55 9.60
C VAL A 107 9.20 -5.35 8.49
N PHE A 108 8.86 -4.10 8.22
CA PHE A 108 8.01 -3.72 7.09
C PHE A 108 8.83 -3.01 6.04
N ARG A 109 8.59 -3.36 4.79
CA ARG A 109 9.21 -2.73 3.63
C ARG A 109 8.15 -2.25 2.66
N LEU A 110 8.46 -1.19 1.94
CA LEU A 110 7.62 -0.68 0.87
C LEU A 110 8.49 0.14 -0.09
N PHE A 111 7.93 0.45 -1.24
CA PHE A 111 8.58 1.36 -2.17
C PHE A 111 7.55 2.27 -2.81
N THR A 112 8.02 3.42 -3.30
CA THR A 112 7.21 4.38 -4.04
C THR A 112 8.10 5.16 -5.00
N GLY A 113 7.49 5.82 -5.98
CA GLY A 113 8.25 6.63 -6.94
C GLY A 113 8.95 7.82 -6.27
N ALA A 114 10.12 8.17 -6.77
CA ALA A 114 10.91 9.27 -6.21
C ALA A 114 10.19 10.62 -6.26
N ASN A 115 9.25 10.80 -7.19
CA ASN A 115 8.46 12.03 -7.33
C ASN A 115 7.10 11.96 -6.61
N SER A 116 6.82 10.89 -5.88
CA SER A 116 5.59 10.72 -5.11
C SER A 116 5.72 11.44 -3.76
N VAL A 117 5.60 12.75 -3.78
CA VAL A 117 5.84 13.61 -2.60
C VAL A 117 4.90 13.28 -1.44
N GLY A 118 3.60 13.11 -1.73
CA GLY A 118 2.61 12.77 -0.72
C GLY A 118 2.88 11.43 -0.03
N PRO A 119 3.02 10.33 -0.79
CA PRO A 119 3.39 9.03 -0.22
C PRO A 119 4.70 9.06 0.57
N LEU A 120 5.75 9.69 0.05
CA LEU A 120 7.04 9.79 0.76
C LEU A 120 6.88 10.50 2.11
N HIS A 121 6.11 11.58 2.16
CA HIS A 121 5.83 12.30 3.38
C HIS A 121 5.04 11.43 4.37
N LEU A 122 4.04 10.71 3.90
CA LEU A 122 3.25 9.80 4.72
C LEU A 122 4.14 8.73 5.37
N TYR A 123 4.98 8.08 4.58
CA TYR A 123 5.83 7.01 5.08
C TYR A 123 6.87 7.52 6.08
N ALA A 124 7.50 8.65 5.81
CA ALA A 124 8.45 9.28 6.74
C ALA A 124 7.77 9.60 8.08
N LYS A 125 6.56 10.14 8.04
CA LYS A 125 5.76 10.45 9.23
C LYS A 125 5.46 9.20 10.06
N HIS A 126 5.32 8.05 9.41
CA HIS A 126 5.05 6.78 10.08
C HIS A 126 6.29 5.96 10.42
N GLY A 127 7.48 6.57 10.36
CA GLY A 127 8.72 5.96 10.82
C GLY A 127 9.49 5.15 9.79
N TYR A 128 9.08 5.20 8.52
CA TYR A 128 9.81 4.54 7.45
C TYR A 128 11.03 5.35 7.06
N ARG A 129 12.15 4.66 6.80
CA ARG A 129 13.42 5.27 6.37
C ARG A 129 13.84 4.74 5.04
N GLU A 130 14.34 5.61 4.18
CA GLU A 130 14.90 5.22 2.89
C GLU A 130 16.12 4.33 3.08
N THR A 131 16.17 3.22 2.37
CA THR A 131 17.30 2.29 2.39
C THR A 131 18.11 2.36 1.10
N HIS A 132 17.45 2.39 -0.05
CA HIS A 132 18.11 2.43 -1.36
C HIS A 132 17.12 2.84 -2.44
N ARG A 133 17.61 3.03 -3.65
CA ARG A 133 16.81 3.35 -4.83
C ARG A 133 17.10 2.37 -5.95
N THR A 134 16.09 2.11 -6.77
CA THR A 134 16.24 1.26 -7.96
C THR A 134 15.63 1.98 -9.17
N PRO A 135 16.18 1.77 -10.38
CA PRO A 135 15.58 2.36 -11.58
C PRO A 135 14.29 1.67 -11.97
N GLU A 136 13.34 2.43 -12.49
CA GLU A 136 12.11 1.92 -13.10
C GLU A 136 11.78 2.80 -14.30
N ASN A 137 11.85 2.24 -15.53
CA ASN A 137 11.62 2.99 -16.77
C ASN A 137 12.46 4.29 -16.80
N ASN A 138 11.80 5.46 -16.73
CA ASN A 138 12.47 6.77 -16.79
C ASN A 138 12.57 7.47 -15.43
N HIS A 139 12.32 6.76 -14.34
CA HIS A 139 12.37 7.33 -12.99
C HIS A 139 12.97 6.34 -11.99
N GLU A 140 12.99 6.71 -10.72
CA GLU A 140 13.50 5.86 -9.64
C GLU A 140 12.40 5.45 -8.68
N LEU A 141 12.56 4.25 -8.11
CA LEU A 141 11.80 3.82 -6.93
C LEU A 141 12.64 4.05 -5.68
N VAL A 142 12.03 4.61 -4.67
CA VAL A 142 12.60 4.78 -3.33
C VAL A 142 12.11 3.63 -2.48
N HIS A 143 13.04 2.84 -1.93
CA HIS A 143 12.72 1.75 -1.02
C HIS A 143 12.88 2.21 0.42
N LEU A 144 11.88 1.90 1.25
CA LEU A 144 11.83 2.31 2.65
C LEU A 144 11.58 1.11 3.55
N GLU A 145 12.01 1.23 4.80
CA GLU A 145 11.94 0.16 5.77
C GLU A 145 11.62 0.72 7.16
N LYS A 146 10.91 -0.09 7.94
CA LYS A 146 10.57 0.22 9.32
C LYS A 146 10.60 -1.06 10.15
N ALA A 147 11.29 -1.03 11.31
CA ALA A 147 11.22 -2.10 12.27
C ALA A 147 9.84 -2.13 12.93
N ARG A 148 9.29 -3.32 13.12
CA ARG A 148 8.01 -3.46 13.79
C ARG A 148 8.14 -3.12 15.27
N VAL A 149 7.24 -2.26 15.76
CA VAL A 149 7.14 -1.93 17.17
C VAL A 149 6.14 -2.88 17.83
N HIS A 150 6.56 -3.51 18.93
CA HIS A 150 5.66 -4.39 19.68
C HIS A 150 4.61 -3.55 20.41
N PRO A 151 3.35 -4.05 20.51
CA PRO A 151 2.33 -3.36 21.29
C PRO A 151 2.77 -3.16 22.73
N PRO A 152 2.41 -2.02 23.37
CA PRO A 152 2.68 -1.80 24.77
C PRO A 152 2.12 -2.92 25.64
N GLY A 153 2.87 -3.30 26.70
CA GLY A 153 2.44 -4.34 27.65
C GLY A 153 2.66 -5.77 27.18
N ARG A 154 3.19 -6.00 25.98
CA ARG A 154 3.53 -7.34 25.52
C ARG A 154 4.81 -7.81 26.19
N VAL A 155 4.70 -8.85 26.98
CA VAL A 155 5.84 -9.43 27.70
C VAL A 155 6.41 -10.60 26.92
N ARG A 156 7.70 -10.70 26.93
CA ARG A 156 8.45 -11.81 26.31
C ARG A 156 8.80 -12.85 27.36
#